data_8a501c9fff75c70ac3c96dad8e5eaed2
#
_entry.id   8a501c9fff75c70ac3c96dad8e5eaed2
#
_cell.length_a   1.000
_cell.length_b   1.000
_cell.length_c   1.000
_cell.angle_alpha   90.00
_cell.angle_beta   90.00
_cell.angle_gamma   90.00
#
_symmetry.space_group_name_H-M   'P 1'
#
loop_
_entity.id
_entity.type
_entity.pdbx_description
1 polymer ?
#
loop_
_entity_poly.entity_id
_entity_poly.type
_entity_poly.pdbx_seq_one_letter_code
_entity_poly.pdbx_strand_id
1 'polypeptide(L)'
;MSRLMLIVSACLLLAAGLVHAADADPDPDTLKVALLPDENASELIKRNKPLKDYLEKALGKDVELIVTTDYSSMIEAMRFGRIDLAYFGPLSYVLAKSKSDIEPFAAMVMDGKATYRSVVIANAESGIDSLEDIKGRKMAYGDRVSTSSHLIPKTMLAEKNLVAGEDYEAHFVGSHDAVAVSVANGNADAGGLSENIWGYLLDRGLVDASKVKVLGYSKEYPQFPWTMRSNLKPELKQKITGAFLNLKDPDVLKGFKAEGFTAISDQEYDVIREMGSILKLDFAKL
;
A
#
# COMPACT_ATOMS: atom_id res chain seq x y z
N MET A 1 31.11 69.12 20.83
CA MET A 1 30.31 68.93 19.61
C MET A 1 30.06 67.44 19.46
N SER A 2 28.94 67.01 19.98
CA SER A 2 28.59 65.61 20.10
C SER A 2 27.72 65.17 18.90
N ARG A 3 28.17 64.21 18.11
CA ARG A 3 27.35 63.63 17.02
C ARG A 3 26.57 62.45 17.56
N LEU A 4 25.27 62.64 17.69
CA LEU A 4 24.29 61.66 18.04
C LEU A 4 24.08 60.73 16.84
N MET A 5 24.50 59.49 16.92
CA MET A 5 24.26 58.46 15.92
C MET A 5 22.94 57.78 16.23
N LEU A 6 21.89 58.04 15.46
CA LEU A 6 20.63 57.33 15.51
C LEU A 6 20.82 55.95 14.88
N ILE A 7 20.72 54.92 15.70
CA ILE A 7 20.62 53.54 15.23
C ILE A 7 19.13 53.24 14.98
N VAL A 8 18.75 53.22 13.72
CA VAL A 8 17.43 52.73 13.29
C VAL A 8 17.48 51.22 13.29
N SER A 9 16.92 50.60 14.34
CA SER A 9 16.78 49.15 14.43
C SER A 9 15.57 48.72 13.57
N ALA A 10 15.84 48.24 12.36
CA ALA A 10 14.82 47.65 11.51
C ALA A 10 14.46 46.28 12.06
N CYS A 11 13.36 46.17 12.81
CA CYS A 11 12.71 44.91 13.14
C CYS A 11 12.14 44.28 11.86
N LEU A 12 12.92 43.39 11.21
CA LEU A 12 12.36 42.46 10.26
C LEU A 12 11.48 41.45 11.05
N LEU A 13 10.17 41.69 11.07
CA LEU A 13 9.19 40.67 11.41
C LEU A 13 9.25 39.62 10.31
N LEU A 14 9.99 38.52 10.58
CA LEU A 14 9.80 37.28 9.87
C LEU A 14 8.36 36.80 10.20
N ALA A 15 7.43 37.16 9.33
CA ALA A 15 6.17 36.41 9.24
C ALA A 15 6.53 35.03 8.77
N ALA A 16 6.76 34.12 9.73
CA ALA A 16 6.70 32.68 9.48
C ALA A 16 5.26 32.41 9.05
N GLY A 17 5.00 32.48 7.73
CA GLY A 17 3.77 32.02 7.14
C GLY A 17 3.66 30.57 7.51
N LEU A 18 2.72 30.24 8.41
CA LEU A 18 2.17 28.92 8.53
C LEU A 18 1.70 28.55 7.12
N VAL A 19 2.48 27.73 6.44
CA VAL A 19 2.05 27.09 5.20
C VAL A 19 0.92 26.16 5.65
N HIS A 20 -0.29 26.70 5.69
CA HIS A 20 -1.48 25.86 5.70
C HIS A 20 -1.39 25.08 4.40
N ALA A 21 -1.39 23.75 4.49
CA ALA A 21 -1.65 22.93 3.33
C ALA A 21 -2.89 23.53 2.66
N ALA A 22 -2.76 24.03 1.43
CA ALA A 22 -3.88 24.58 0.70
C ALA A 22 -4.99 23.53 0.79
N ASP A 23 -6.17 23.93 1.30
CA ASP A 23 -7.31 23.02 1.38
C ASP A 23 -7.54 22.47 -0.02
N ALA A 24 -7.27 21.18 -0.18
CA ALA A 24 -7.36 20.54 -1.48
C ALA A 24 -8.80 20.67 -2.00
N ASP A 25 -8.96 21.02 -3.29
CA ASP A 25 -10.27 21.28 -3.90
C ASP A 25 -11.25 20.14 -3.62
N PRO A 26 -12.41 20.40 -3.01
CA PRO A 26 -13.40 19.38 -2.72
C PRO A 26 -14.12 18.83 -3.96
N ASP A 27 -13.95 19.46 -5.12
CA ASP A 27 -14.55 19.03 -6.39
C ASP A 27 -13.60 19.25 -7.58
N PRO A 28 -12.40 18.62 -7.58
CA PRO A 28 -11.40 18.89 -8.58
C PRO A 28 -11.88 18.48 -9.99
N ASP A 29 -11.48 19.23 -11.02
CA ASP A 29 -11.76 18.88 -12.41
C ASP A 29 -11.02 17.60 -12.83
N THR A 30 -9.79 17.40 -12.31
CA THR A 30 -8.98 16.20 -12.52
C THR A 30 -8.83 15.46 -11.19
N LEU A 31 -9.36 14.22 -11.12
CA LEU A 31 -9.16 13.33 -9.97
C LEU A 31 -7.81 12.65 -10.04
N LYS A 32 -7.01 12.86 -9.01
CA LYS A 32 -5.71 12.21 -8.83
C LYS A 32 -5.88 10.90 -8.08
N VAL A 33 -5.67 9.80 -8.78
CA VAL A 33 -5.90 8.42 -8.32
C VAL A 33 -4.56 7.73 -8.13
N ALA A 34 -4.17 7.50 -6.90
CA ALA A 34 -2.92 6.84 -6.58
C ALA A 34 -3.10 5.32 -6.50
N LEU A 35 -2.20 4.63 -7.18
CA LEU A 35 -2.05 3.18 -7.12
C LEU A 35 -0.88 2.86 -6.19
N LEU A 36 -1.07 1.86 -5.33
CA LEU A 36 -0.03 1.40 -4.42
C LEU A 36 1.20 0.94 -5.20
N PRO A 37 2.43 1.39 -4.87
CA PRO A 37 3.65 0.97 -5.55
C PRO A 37 4.13 -0.42 -5.06
N ASP A 38 3.25 -1.42 -5.14
CA ASP A 38 3.48 -2.78 -4.68
C ASP A 38 4.09 -3.70 -5.74
N GLU A 39 4.12 -3.23 -6.99
CA GLU A 39 4.74 -3.86 -8.15
C GLU A 39 5.41 -2.80 -9.05
N ASN A 40 5.96 -3.22 -10.20
CA ASN A 40 6.55 -2.29 -11.16
C ASN A 40 5.59 -1.19 -11.59
N ALA A 41 6.00 0.08 -11.45
CA ALA A 41 5.15 1.25 -11.68
C ALA A 41 4.59 1.34 -13.12
N SER A 42 5.40 1.00 -14.14
CA SER A 42 4.96 1.03 -15.53
C SER A 42 3.89 -0.02 -15.83
N GLU A 43 4.02 -1.21 -15.24
CA GLU A 43 3.02 -2.28 -15.36
C GLU A 43 1.73 -1.92 -14.59
N LEU A 44 1.84 -1.29 -13.41
CA LEU A 44 0.69 -0.80 -12.65
C LEU A 44 -0.12 0.22 -13.47
N ILE A 45 0.52 1.23 -14.03
CA ILE A 45 -0.15 2.26 -14.85
C ILE A 45 -0.81 1.62 -16.08
N LYS A 46 -0.09 0.76 -16.82
CA LYS A 46 -0.60 0.10 -18.02
C LYS A 46 -1.82 -0.78 -17.71
N ARG A 47 -1.73 -1.59 -16.64
CA ARG A 47 -2.81 -2.51 -16.22
C ARG A 47 -4.06 -1.77 -15.77
N ASN A 48 -3.90 -0.58 -15.17
CA ASN A 48 -5.00 0.22 -14.63
C ASN A 48 -5.53 1.28 -15.61
N LYS A 49 -5.06 1.30 -16.87
CA LYS A 49 -5.64 2.18 -17.89
C LYS A 49 -7.15 1.96 -18.09
N PRO A 50 -7.68 0.72 -18.14
CA PRO A 50 -9.13 0.51 -18.21
C PRO A 50 -9.90 1.12 -17.03
N LEU A 51 -9.34 1.09 -15.80
CA LEU A 51 -9.94 1.75 -14.64
C LEU A 51 -10.01 3.27 -14.84
N LYS A 52 -8.93 3.88 -15.34
CA LYS A 52 -8.90 5.31 -15.65
C LYS A 52 -10.02 5.66 -16.63
N ASP A 53 -10.06 5.00 -17.77
CA ASP A 53 -11.04 5.25 -18.85
C ASP A 53 -12.49 5.06 -18.34
N TYR A 54 -12.72 4.05 -17.49
CA TYR A 54 -14.00 3.79 -16.86
C TYR A 54 -14.40 4.93 -15.89
N LEU A 55 -13.50 5.37 -15.02
CA LEU A 55 -13.78 6.42 -14.05
C LEU A 55 -14.03 7.77 -14.74
N GLU A 56 -13.26 8.12 -15.77
CA GLU A 56 -13.51 9.34 -16.57
C GLU A 56 -14.92 9.35 -17.14
N LYS A 57 -15.35 8.23 -17.72
CA LYS A 57 -16.71 8.09 -18.27
C LYS A 57 -17.79 8.13 -17.18
N ALA A 58 -17.58 7.44 -16.06
CA ALA A 58 -18.57 7.32 -14.99
C ALA A 58 -18.76 8.63 -14.21
N LEU A 59 -17.69 9.40 -14.03
CA LEU A 59 -17.66 10.60 -13.18
C LEU A 59 -17.81 11.90 -13.99
N GLY A 60 -17.51 11.87 -15.31
CA GLY A 60 -17.47 13.06 -16.16
C GLY A 60 -16.33 14.01 -15.76
N LYS A 61 -15.20 13.48 -15.29
CA LYS A 61 -14.01 14.21 -14.85
C LYS A 61 -12.77 13.57 -15.46
N ASP A 62 -11.72 14.35 -15.62
CA ASP A 62 -10.41 13.80 -15.96
C ASP A 62 -9.86 12.95 -14.82
N VAL A 63 -9.09 11.92 -15.13
CA VAL A 63 -8.42 11.07 -14.14
C VAL A 63 -6.93 10.98 -14.45
N GLU A 64 -6.10 11.26 -13.42
CA GLU A 64 -4.66 11.08 -13.46
C GLU A 64 -4.27 9.91 -12.56
N LEU A 65 -3.68 8.86 -13.16
CA LEU A 65 -3.11 7.75 -12.38
C LEU A 65 -1.72 8.12 -11.89
N ILE A 66 -1.48 7.95 -10.60
CA ILE A 66 -0.22 8.27 -9.92
C ILE A 66 0.33 7.01 -9.27
N VAL A 67 1.63 6.75 -9.44
CA VAL A 67 2.38 5.76 -8.66
C VAL A 67 3.53 6.50 -7.98
N THR A 68 3.58 6.44 -6.67
CA THR A 68 4.64 7.07 -5.86
C THR A 68 5.89 6.19 -5.81
N THR A 69 6.99 6.71 -5.28
CA THR A 69 8.26 5.96 -5.16
C THR A 69 8.18 4.83 -4.14
N ASP A 70 7.40 5.01 -3.09
CA ASP A 70 7.19 4.07 -2.00
C ASP A 70 5.84 4.33 -1.29
N TYR A 71 5.48 3.47 -0.34
CA TYR A 71 4.24 3.55 0.41
C TYR A 71 4.16 4.80 1.29
N SER A 72 5.27 5.19 1.91
CA SER A 72 5.32 6.37 2.79
C SER A 72 5.09 7.66 1.99
N SER A 73 5.65 7.76 0.78
CA SER A 73 5.41 8.87 -0.14
C SER A 73 3.94 8.99 -0.54
N MET A 74 3.24 7.85 -0.71
CA MET A 74 1.81 7.83 -1.00
C MET A 74 0.97 8.31 0.19
N ILE A 75 1.33 7.90 1.41
CA ILE A 75 0.70 8.37 2.65
C ILE A 75 0.86 9.88 2.79
N GLU A 76 2.06 10.41 2.59
CA GLU A 76 2.31 11.85 2.66
C GLU A 76 1.62 12.62 1.52
N ALA A 77 1.55 12.05 0.30
CA ALA A 77 0.79 12.66 -0.79
C ALA A 77 -0.71 12.80 -0.45
N MET A 78 -1.30 11.78 0.21
CA MET A 78 -2.67 11.84 0.71
C MET A 78 -2.83 12.88 1.81
N ARG A 79 -1.90 12.89 2.79
CA ARG A 79 -1.91 13.84 3.90
C ARG A 79 -1.90 15.30 3.45
N PHE A 80 -1.14 15.61 2.40
CA PHE A 80 -1.04 16.96 1.85
C PHE A 80 -2.06 17.26 0.73
N GLY A 81 -3.08 16.42 0.54
CA GLY A 81 -4.12 16.62 -0.47
C GLY A 81 -3.61 16.63 -1.91
N ARG A 82 -2.47 15.97 -2.17
CA ARG A 82 -1.88 15.85 -3.52
C ARG A 82 -2.49 14.73 -4.34
N ILE A 83 -3.24 13.84 -3.71
CA ILE A 83 -4.04 12.77 -4.32
C ILE A 83 -5.44 12.79 -3.71
N ASP A 84 -6.44 12.37 -4.48
CA ASP A 84 -7.84 12.42 -4.12
C ASP A 84 -8.39 11.06 -3.74
N LEU A 85 -7.98 10.04 -4.49
CA LEU A 85 -8.29 8.63 -4.27
C LEU A 85 -6.99 7.83 -4.15
N ALA A 86 -7.02 6.77 -3.37
CA ALA A 86 -5.87 5.90 -3.19
C ALA A 86 -6.29 4.45 -3.01
N TYR A 87 -5.57 3.55 -3.68
CA TYR A 87 -5.62 2.12 -3.44
C TYR A 87 -4.49 1.77 -2.47
N PHE A 88 -4.80 1.70 -1.17
CA PHE A 88 -3.85 1.40 -0.12
C PHE A 88 -3.77 -0.11 0.20
N GLY A 89 -2.63 -0.56 0.72
CA GLY A 89 -2.60 -1.79 1.49
C GLY A 89 -3.20 -1.56 2.89
N PRO A 90 -3.66 -2.59 3.62
CA PRO A 90 -4.30 -2.41 4.93
C PRO A 90 -3.45 -1.64 5.95
N LEU A 91 -2.14 -1.92 6.07
CA LEU A 91 -1.27 -1.20 7.00
C LEU A 91 -1.03 0.25 6.54
N SER A 92 -0.76 0.47 5.26
CA SER A 92 -0.58 1.83 4.74
C SER A 92 -1.86 2.66 4.85
N TYR A 93 -3.03 2.04 4.73
CA TYR A 93 -4.31 2.68 5.03
C TYR A 93 -4.38 3.12 6.50
N VAL A 94 -4.12 2.21 7.44
CA VAL A 94 -4.15 2.52 8.89
C VAL A 94 -3.22 3.68 9.22
N LEU A 95 -2.01 3.70 8.65
CA LEU A 95 -1.06 4.80 8.82
C LEU A 95 -1.54 6.10 8.17
N ALA A 96 -2.06 6.05 6.95
CA ALA A 96 -2.63 7.21 6.28
C ALA A 96 -3.82 7.79 7.06
N LYS A 97 -4.71 6.93 7.57
CA LYS A 97 -5.87 7.32 8.40
C LYS A 97 -5.46 8.01 9.70
N SER A 98 -4.34 7.59 10.30
CA SER A 98 -3.82 8.23 11.52
C SER A 98 -3.26 9.65 11.28
N LYS A 99 -2.92 9.98 10.02
CA LYS A 99 -2.29 11.26 9.62
C LYS A 99 -3.19 12.16 8.77
N SER A 100 -4.34 11.63 8.31
CA SER A 100 -5.21 12.30 7.32
C SER A 100 -6.67 11.99 7.58
N ASP A 101 -7.54 12.92 7.24
CA ASP A 101 -8.99 12.67 7.23
C ASP A 101 -9.39 12.03 5.90
N ILE A 102 -9.45 10.71 5.91
CA ILE A 102 -9.77 9.85 4.76
C ILE A 102 -10.78 8.78 5.14
N GLU A 103 -11.49 8.24 4.16
CA GLU A 103 -12.47 7.18 4.37
C GLU A 103 -12.30 6.05 3.35
N PRO A 104 -12.29 4.78 3.79
CA PRO A 104 -12.34 3.64 2.88
C PRO A 104 -13.77 3.50 2.38
N PHE A 105 -13.96 3.10 1.12
CA PHE A 105 -15.29 3.01 0.55
C PHE A 105 -15.55 1.73 -0.25
N ALA A 106 -14.51 1.08 -0.75
CA ALA A 106 -14.65 -0.15 -1.52
C ALA A 106 -13.42 -1.04 -1.36
N ALA A 107 -13.64 -2.35 -1.44
CA ALA A 107 -12.60 -3.35 -1.55
C ALA A 107 -12.97 -4.36 -2.64
N MET A 108 -11.97 -4.94 -3.32
CA MET A 108 -12.23 -5.95 -4.34
C MET A 108 -12.72 -7.26 -3.73
N VAL A 109 -13.57 -7.97 -4.47
CA VAL A 109 -14.05 -9.31 -4.17
C VAL A 109 -13.34 -10.29 -5.07
N MET A 110 -12.73 -11.32 -4.48
CA MET A 110 -12.09 -12.45 -5.16
C MET A 110 -12.56 -13.73 -4.48
N ASP A 111 -12.93 -14.74 -5.28
CA ASP A 111 -13.49 -16.00 -4.79
C ASP A 111 -14.64 -15.80 -3.77
N GLY A 112 -15.52 -14.82 -4.05
CA GLY A 112 -16.65 -14.44 -3.22
C GLY A 112 -16.31 -13.74 -1.91
N LYS A 113 -15.06 -13.32 -1.68
CA LYS A 113 -14.59 -12.72 -0.43
C LYS A 113 -13.87 -11.39 -0.66
N ALA A 114 -13.99 -10.49 0.32
CA ALA A 114 -13.20 -9.24 0.41
C ALA A 114 -12.04 -9.40 1.41
N THR A 115 -11.38 -10.56 1.38
CA THR A 115 -10.20 -10.89 2.18
C THR A 115 -9.09 -11.43 1.29
N TYR A 116 -7.86 -11.42 1.81
CA TYR A 116 -6.69 -11.98 1.13
C TYR A 116 -5.71 -12.53 2.16
N ARG A 117 -4.69 -13.24 1.69
CA ARG A 117 -3.64 -13.81 2.53
C ARG A 117 -2.25 -13.31 2.12
N SER A 118 -1.33 -13.38 3.06
CA SER A 118 0.09 -13.37 2.76
C SER A 118 0.58 -14.80 2.51
N VAL A 119 1.60 -14.93 1.68
CA VAL A 119 2.34 -16.17 1.46
C VAL A 119 3.80 -15.96 1.81
N VAL A 120 4.40 -16.95 2.48
CA VAL A 120 5.84 -17.04 2.67
C VAL A 120 6.38 -18.09 1.70
N ILE A 121 7.37 -17.68 0.90
CA ILE A 121 8.03 -18.49 -0.10
C ILE A 121 9.50 -18.67 0.24
N ALA A 122 10.12 -19.73 -0.25
CA ALA A 122 11.56 -19.96 -0.14
C ALA A 122 12.17 -20.35 -1.50
N ASN A 123 13.45 -20.06 -1.69
CA ASN A 123 14.20 -20.59 -2.81
C ASN A 123 14.22 -22.12 -2.74
N ALA A 124 13.95 -22.80 -3.86
CA ALA A 124 13.85 -24.26 -3.92
C ALA A 124 15.15 -24.98 -3.50
N GLU A 125 16.30 -24.35 -3.71
CA GLU A 125 17.62 -24.89 -3.41
C GLU A 125 18.15 -24.46 -2.02
N SER A 126 17.38 -23.64 -1.26
CA SER A 126 17.82 -23.11 0.05
C SER A 126 17.90 -24.15 1.18
N GLY A 127 17.26 -25.32 0.99
CA GLY A 127 17.12 -26.32 2.06
C GLY A 127 16.13 -25.93 3.15
N ILE A 128 15.30 -24.88 2.98
CA ILE A 128 14.26 -24.44 3.89
C ILE A 128 12.97 -25.18 3.55
N ASP A 129 12.38 -25.91 4.48
CA ASP A 129 11.13 -26.67 4.29
C ASP A 129 10.00 -26.21 5.22
N SER A 130 10.31 -25.37 6.21
CA SER A 130 9.37 -24.82 7.18
C SER A 130 9.71 -23.36 7.52
N LEU A 131 8.81 -22.66 8.22
CA LEU A 131 9.08 -21.29 8.69
C LEU A 131 10.20 -21.27 9.73
N GLU A 132 10.35 -22.32 10.52
CA GLU A 132 11.38 -22.48 11.54
C GLU A 132 12.80 -22.55 10.93
N ASP A 133 12.94 -23.08 9.70
CA ASP A 133 14.22 -23.18 9.00
C ASP A 133 14.75 -21.83 8.49
N ILE A 134 13.94 -20.77 8.59
CA ILE A 134 14.36 -19.39 8.28
C ILE A 134 15.38 -18.87 9.30
N LYS A 135 15.56 -19.57 10.43
CA LYS A 135 16.61 -19.21 11.41
C LYS A 135 18.01 -19.20 10.77
N GLY A 136 18.73 -18.09 10.95
CA GLY A 136 20.05 -17.87 10.37
C GLY A 136 20.05 -17.55 8.87
N ARG A 137 18.90 -17.29 8.27
CA ARG A 137 18.71 -17.07 6.82
C ARG A 137 18.35 -15.62 6.50
N LYS A 138 18.37 -15.31 5.19
CA LYS A 138 17.96 -14.01 4.65
C LYS A 138 16.49 -14.05 4.25
N MET A 139 15.69 -13.20 4.87
CA MET A 139 14.26 -13.02 4.57
C MET A 139 14.04 -11.72 3.82
N ALA A 140 13.52 -11.80 2.60
CA ALA A 140 13.14 -10.63 1.81
C ALA A 140 11.72 -10.15 2.19
N TYR A 141 11.60 -8.86 2.41
CA TYR A 141 10.35 -8.13 2.59
C TYR A 141 10.21 -7.09 1.49
N GLY A 142 8.98 -6.73 1.12
CA GLY A 142 8.72 -5.60 0.21
C GLY A 142 8.96 -4.26 0.89
N ASP A 143 7.94 -3.41 0.92
CA ASP A 143 7.99 -2.13 1.62
C ASP A 143 7.80 -2.30 3.14
N ARG A 144 8.42 -1.43 3.95
CA ARG A 144 8.29 -1.43 5.42
C ARG A 144 6.86 -1.22 5.91
N VAL A 145 6.05 -0.55 5.11
CA VAL A 145 4.64 -0.24 5.38
C VAL A 145 3.70 -1.23 4.70
N SER A 146 4.24 -2.30 4.08
CA SER A 146 3.43 -3.36 3.50
C SER A 146 2.83 -4.28 4.56
N THR A 147 1.54 -4.60 4.41
CA THR A 147 0.85 -5.58 5.26
C THR A 147 1.32 -6.99 4.95
N SER A 148 1.12 -7.46 3.73
CA SER A 148 1.35 -8.86 3.34
C SER A 148 2.77 -9.17 2.92
N SER A 149 3.59 -8.13 2.65
CA SER A 149 5.00 -8.35 2.35
C SER A 149 5.96 -7.93 3.48
N HIS A 150 5.43 -7.48 4.63
CA HIS A 150 6.24 -7.23 5.82
C HIS A 150 5.51 -7.62 7.11
N LEU A 151 4.40 -6.92 7.46
CA LEU A 151 3.76 -7.07 8.78
C LEU A 151 3.33 -8.52 9.04
N ILE A 152 2.56 -9.12 8.12
CA ILE A 152 2.04 -10.48 8.29
C ILE A 152 3.15 -11.52 8.28
N PRO A 153 4.07 -11.59 7.29
CA PRO A 153 5.15 -12.56 7.31
C PRO A 153 6.02 -12.46 8.56
N LYS A 154 6.31 -11.23 9.02
CA LYS A 154 7.04 -11.01 10.27
C LYS A 154 6.29 -11.54 11.48
N THR A 155 4.95 -11.39 11.53
CA THR A 155 4.12 -11.97 12.58
C THR A 155 4.16 -13.50 12.54
N MET A 156 4.04 -14.10 11.34
CA MET A 156 4.12 -15.56 11.16
C MET A 156 5.45 -16.12 11.69
N LEU A 157 6.56 -15.41 11.47
CA LEU A 157 7.88 -15.80 12.01
C LEU A 157 7.95 -15.57 13.52
N ALA A 158 7.39 -14.47 14.03
CA ALA A 158 7.35 -14.21 15.48
C ALA A 158 6.53 -15.27 16.24
N GLU A 159 5.46 -15.82 15.66
CA GLU A 159 4.70 -16.95 16.21
C GLU A 159 5.54 -18.25 16.30
N LYS A 160 6.63 -18.33 15.54
CA LYS A 160 7.65 -19.38 15.60
C LYS A 160 8.85 -19.01 16.47
N ASN A 161 8.75 -17.93 17.26
CA ASN A 161 9.81 -17.37 18.08
C ASN A 161 11.04 -16.93 17.28
N LEU A 162 10.87 -16.49 16.04
CA LEU A 162 11.93 -15.94 15.20
C LEU A 162 11.83 -14.41 15.16
N VAL A 163 12.90 -13.75 15.62
CA VAL A 163 13.01 -12.28 15.73
C VAL A 163 13.95 -11.73 14.66
N ALA A 164 13.47 -10.76 13.89
CA ALA A 164 14.28 -10.11 12.86
C ALA A 164 15.47 -9.38 13.48
N GLY A 165 16.67 -9.57 12.92
CA GLY A 165 17.93 -9.00 13.41
C GLY A 165 18.61 -9.81 14.50
N GLU A 166 17.90 -10.79 15.11
CA GLU A 166 18.45 -11.72 16.09
C GLU A 166 18.54 -13.13 15.53
N ASP A 167 17.41 -13.66 15.00
CA ASP A 167 17.31 -15.02 14.50
C ASP A 167 17.42 -15.12 12.97
N TYR A 168 17.16 -14.04 12.23
CA TYR A 168 17.29 -14.00 10.78
C TYR A 168 17.57 -12.57 10.27
N GLU A 169 18.16 -12.46 9.06
CA GLU A 169 18.44 -11.18 8.42
C GLU A 169 17.21 -10.69 7.62
N ALA A 170 16.70 -9.50 7.93
CA ALA A 170 15.59 -8.87 7.23
C ALA A 170 16.09 -7.91 6.14
N HIS A 171 15.75 -8.18 4.88
CA HIS A 171 16.11 -7.35 3.72
C HIS A 171 14.86 -6.77 3.09
N PHE A 172 14.80 -5.44 2.94
CA PHE A 172 13.69 -4.74 2.28
C PHE A 172 14.05 -4.43 0.84
N VAL A 173 13.28 -4.99 -0.10
CA VAL A 173 13.53 -4.88 -1.55
C VAL A 173 12.51 -4.02 -2.28
N GLY A 174 11.55 -3.41 -1.56
CA GLY A 174 10.65 -2.35 -2.00
C GLY A 174 9.28 -2.83 -2.48
N SER A 175 9.19 -3.90 -3.27
CA SER A 175 7.93 -4.35 -3.86
C SER A 175 7.75 -5.87 -3.80
N HIS A 176 6.53 -6.36 -4.05
CA HIS A 176 6.22 -7.79 -3.97
C HIS A 176 6.87 -8.61 -5.11
N ASP A 177 6.90 -8.05 -6.31
CA ASP A 177 7.59 -8.68 -7.45
C ASP A 177 9.10 -8.78 -7.21
N ALA A 178 9.70 -7.73 -6.62
CA ALA A 178 11.11 -7.75 -6.23
C ALA A 178 11.40 -8.82 -5.16
N VAL A 179 10.49 -9.07 -4.20
CA VAL A 179 10.60 -10.17 -3.24
C VAL A 179 10.64 -11.51 -3.97
N ALA A 180 9.66 -11.78 -4.83
CA ALA A 180 9.56 -13.05 -5.54
C ALA A 180 10.78 -13.30 -6.44
N VAL A 181 11.25 -12.28 -7.17
CA VAL A 181 12.46 -12.34 -8.01
C VAL A 181 13.72 -12.54 -7.17
N SER A 182 13.84 -11.85 -6.02
CA SER A 182 14.98 -12.02 -5.11
C SER A 182 15.10 -13.44 -4.59
N VAL A 183 13.96 -14.05 -4.20
CA VAL A 183 13.91 -15.45 -3.73
C VAL A 183 14.21 -16.41 -4.88
N ALA A 184 13.56 -16.25 -6.04
CA ALA A 184 13.79 -17.13 -7.20
C ALA A 184 15.24 -17.15 -7.68
N ASN A 185 15.95 -16.02 -7.55
CA ASN A 185 17.36 -15.90 -7.95
C ASN A 185 18.36 -16.23 -6.81
N GLY A 186 17.89 -16.63 -5.62
CA GLY A 186 18.77 -16.96 -4.50
C GLY A 186 19.45 -15.75 -3.84
N ASN A 187 18.99 -14.51 -4.11
CA ASN A 187 19.47 -13.30 -3.44
C ASN A 187 18.95 -13.21 -2.00
N ALA A 188 17.82 -13.83 -1.74
CA ALA A 188 17.28 -14.11 -0.42
C ALA A 188 16.85 -15.59 -0.34
N ASP A 189 16.96 -16.18 0.85
CA ASP A 189 16.60 -17.58 1.08
C ASP A 189 15.09 -17.79 1.14
N ALA A 190 14.37 -16.80 1.69
CA ALA A 190 12.91 -16.77 1.81
C ALA A 190 12.38 -15.35 1.62
N GLY A 191 11.05 -15.22 1.46
CA GLY A 191 10.40 -13.93 1.32
C GLY A 191 8.91 -13.98 1.57
N GLY A 192 8.33 -12.83 1.92
CA GLY A 192 6.89 -12.67 2.15
C GLY A 192 6.24 -11.75 1.15
N LEU A 193 5.07 -12.13 0.61
CA LEU A 193 4.33 -11.30 -0.34
C LEU A 193 2.82 -11.60 -0.30
N SER A 194 2.02 -10.80 -1.02
CA SER A 194 0.59 -11.06 -1.21
C SER A 194 0.38 -12.34 -2.03
N GLU A 195 -0.51 -13.22 -1.59
CA GLU A 195 -0.93 -14.40 -2.35
C GLU A 195 -1.49 -14.01 -3.73
N ASN A 196 -2.26 -12.92 -3.81
CA ASN A 196 -2.83 -12.45 -5.08
C ASN A 196 -1.74 -12.04 -6.09
N ILE A 197 -0.72 -11.32 -5.61
CA ILE A 197 0.41 -10.91 -6.44
C ILE A 197 1.27 -12.13 -6.81
N TRP A 198 1.49 -13.04 -5.86
CA TRP A 198 2.18 -14.30 -6.13
C TRP A 198 1.52 -15.09 -7.27
N GLY A 199 0.20 -15.28 -7.19
CA GLY A 199 -0.55 -15.93 -8.27
C GLY A 199 -0.47 -15.17 -9.60
N TYR A 200 -0.48 -13.83 -9.57
CA TYR A 200 -0.32 -13.00 -10.77
C TYR A 200 1.06 -13.18 -11.42
N LEU A 201 2.13 -13.22 -10.62
CA LEU A 201 3.50 -13.39 -11.12
C LEU A 201 3.70 -14.77 -11.76
N LEU A 202 3.12 -15.82 -11.18
CA LEU A 202 3.15 -17.18 -11.72
C LEU A 202 2.39 -17.29 -13.04
N ASP A 203 1.14 -16.79 -13.09
CA ASP A 203 0.30 -16.84 -14.29
C ASP A 203 0.91 -16.12 -15.49
N ARG A 204 1.72 -15.09 -15.23
CA ARG A 204 2.42 -14.31 -16.24
C ARG A 204 3.81 -14.87 -16.59
N GLY A 205 4.27 -15.90 -15.89
CA GLY A 205 5.61 -16.45 -16.06
C GLY A 205 6.72 -15.46 -15.70
N LEU A 206 6.42 -14.49 -14.82
CA LEU A 206 7.41 -13.50 -14.36
C LEU A 206 8.36 -14.07 -13.30
N VAL A 207 7.98 -15.18 -12.71
CA VAL A 207 8.79 -15.98 -11.79
C VAL A 207 8.69 -17.45 -12.18
N ASP A 208 9.83 -18.12 -12.25
CA ASP A 208 9.89 -19.56 -12.49
C ASP A 208 9.46 -20.33 -11.24
N ALA A 209 8.27 -20.96 -11.30
CA ALA A 209 7.71 -21.74 -10.21
C ALA A 209 8.62 -22.87 -9.73
N SER A 210 9.51 -23.42 -10.59
CA SER A 210 10.42 -24.49 -10.21
C SER A 210 11.55 -24.04 -9.27
N LYS A 211 11.83 -22.74 -9.23
CA LYS A 211 12.86 -22.14 -8.38
C LYS A 211 12.39 -21.72 -7.01
N VAL A 212 11.07 -21.82 -6.76
CA VAL A 212 10.44 -21.30 -5.54
C VAL A 212 9.47 -22.31 -4.99
N LYS A 213 9.46 -22.51 -3.67
CA LYS A 213 8.45 -23.30 -2.96
C LYS A 213 7.69 -22.46 -1.96
N VAL A 214 6.43 -22.77 -1.74
CA VAL A 214 5.58 -22.15 -0.71
C VAL A 214 5.81 -22.84 0.62
N LEU A 215 6.15 -22.05 1.66
CA LEU A 215 6.31 -22.53 3.03
C LEU A 215 4.98 -22.48 3.80
N GLY A 216 4.12 -21.50 3.51
CA GLY A 216 2.83 -21.39 4.16
C GLY A 216 2.08 -20.10 3.80
N TYR A 217 0.80 -20.14 4.13
CA TYR A 217 -0.10 -19.00 3.98
C TYR A 217 -0.52 -18.49 5.36
N SER A 218 -0.79 -17.20 5.46
CA SER A 218 -1.39 -16.61 6.65
C SER A 218 -2.87 -16.97 6.75
N LYS A 219 -3.50 -16.63 7.89
CA LYS A 219 -4.96 -16.46 7.93
C LYS A 219 -5.41 -15.34 6.99
N GLU A 220 -6.72 -15.27 6.75
CA GLU A 220 -7.31 -14.20 5.95
C GLU A 220 -7.31 -12.85 6.69
N TYR A 221 -7.09 -11.78 5.93
CA TYR A 221 -7.12 -10.39 6.37
C TYR A 221 -7.99 -9.56 5.43
N PRO A 222 -8.51 -8.40 5.87
CA PRO A 222 -9.27 -7.51 5.02
C PRO A 222 -8.50 -7.14 3.76
N GLN A 223 -9.21 -7.09 2.63
CA GLN A 223 -8.64 -6.73 1.34
C GLN A 223 -8.17 -5.25 1.32
N PHE A 224 -7.37 -4.89 0.35
CA PHE A 224 -6.85 -3.54 0.12
C PHE A 224 -8.02 -2.57 -0.07
N PRO A 225 -8.10 -1.48 0.73
CA PRO A 225 -9.16 -0.49 0.56
C PRO A 225 -8.88 0.49 -0.57
N TRP A 226 -9.89 0.77 -1.37
CA TRP A 226 -10.01 2.03 -2.06
C TRP A 226 -10.48 3.08 -1.06
N THR A 227 -9.77 4.20 -1.04
CA THR A 227 -9.90 5.25 -0.03
C THR A 227 -9.99 6.60 -0.71
N MET A 228 -10.77 7.52 -0.15
CA MET A 228 -10.89 8.88 -0.65
C MET A 228 -10.67 9.90 0.47
N ARG A 229 -10.33 11.15 0.10
CA ARG A 229 -10.30 12.27 1.03
C ARG A 229 -11.71 12.56 1.53
N SER A 230 -11.88 12.74 2.86
CA SER A 230 -13.20 12.99 3.46
C SER A 230 -13.79 14.35 3.06
N ASN A 231 -12.96 15.33 2.68
CA ASN A 231 -13.37 16.67 2.28
C ASN A 231 -13.86 16.80 0.83
N LEU A 232 -13.90 15.71 0.04
CA LEU A 232 -14.57 15.73 -1.26
C LEU A 232 -16.06 16.03 -1.10
N LYS A 233 -16.66 16.73 -2.07
CA LYS A 233 -18.11 17.00 -2.05
C LYS A 233 -18.92 15.72 -1.89
N PRO A 234 -19.99 15.74 -1.07
CA PRO A 234 -20.83 14.55 -0.82
C PRO A 234 -21.33 13.88 -2.11
N GLU A 235 -21.76 14.67 -3.10
CA GLU A 235 -22.25 14.17 -4.39
C GLU A 235 -21.15 13.46 -5.18
N LEU A 236 -19.92 13.99 -5.14
CA LEU A 236 -18.76 13.36 -5.80
C LEU A 236 -18.39 12.05 -5.09
N LYS A 237 -18.35 12.03 -3.76
CA LYS A 237 -18.12 10.80 -2.98
C LYS A 237 -19.13 9.71 -3.30
N GLN A 238 -20.42 10.06 -3.39
CA GLN A 238 -21.49 9.11 -3.77
C GLN A 238 -21.29 8.56 -5.19
N LYS A 239 -20.94 9.43 -6.15
CA LYS A 239 -20.64 9.00 -7.52
C LYS A 239 -19.45 8.07 -7.60
N ILE A 240 -18.34 8.38 -6.89
CA ILE A 240 -17.14 7.55 -6.85
C ILE A 240 -17.49 6.19 -6.24
N THR A 241 -18.12 6.16 -5.06
CA THR A 241 -18.54 4.92 -4.42
C THR A 241 -19.45 4.10 -5.32
N GLY A 242 -20.44 4.74 -5.95
CA GLY A 242 -21.35 4.08 -6.88
C GLY A 242 -20.63 3.51 -8.11
N ALA A 243 -19.64 4.23 -8.65
CA ALA A 243 -18.86 3.76 -9.78
C ALA A 243 -18.11 2.45 -9.45
N PHE A 244 -17.51 2.35 -8.27
CA PHE A 244 -16.82 1.12 -7.85
C PHE A 244 -17.80 -0.01 -7.52
N LEU A 245 -18.81 0.23 -6.69
CA LEU A 245 -19.75 -0.83 -6.26
C LEU A 245 -20.60 -1.39 -7.40
N ASN A 246 -20.85 -0.61 -8.44
CA ASN A 246 -21.61 -1.04 -9.63
C ASN A 246 -20.70 -1.44 -10.80
N LEU A 247 -19.38 -1.48 -10.63
CA LEU A 247 -18.44 -1.82 -11.68
C LEU A 247 -18.64 -3.26 -12.14
N LYS A 248 -18.90 -3.41 -13.46
CA LYS A 248 -19.08 -4.70 -14.14
C LYS A 248 -18.21 -4.79 -15.41
N ASP A 249 -17.40 -3.77 -15.69
CA ASP A 249 -16.52 -3.75 -16.85
C ASP A 249 -15.47 -4.87 -16.73
N PRO A 250 -15.48 -5.86 -17.65
CA PRO A 250 -14.60 -7.01 -17.57
C PRO A 250 -13.12 -6.66 -17.75
N ASP A 251 -12.81 -5.60 -18.51
CA ASP A 251 -11.43 -5.19 -18.74
C ASP A 251 -10.83 -4.57 -17.48
N VAL A 252 -11.64 -3.82 -16.72
CA VAL A 252 -11.25 -3.29 -15.42
C VAL A 252 -11.09 -4.44 -14.41
N LEU A 253 -12.10 -5.29 -14.27
CA LEU A 253 -12.10 -6.40 -13.30
C LEU A 253 -10.95 -7.38 -13.55
N LYS A 254 -10.63 -7.66 -14.82
CA LYS A 254 -9.49 -8.50 -15.19
C LYS A 254 -8.16 -7.94 -14.67
N GLY A 255 -7.99 -6.61 -14.68
CA GLY A 255 -6.80 -5.94 -14.16
C GLY A 255 -6.55 -6.24 -12.68
N PHE A 256 -7.61 -6.44 -11.90
CA PHE A 256 -7.58 -6.77 -10.48
C PHE A 256 -7.75 -8.28 -10.21
N LYS A 257 -8.06 -9.11 -11.22
CA LYS A 257 -8.56 -10.49 -11.04
C LYS A 257 -9.77 -10.56 -10.11
N ALA A 258 -10.58 -9.51 -10.09
CA ALA A 258 -11.72 -9.35 -9.20
C ALA A 258 -13.04 -9.74 -9.88
N GLU A 259 -13.99 -10.18 -9.08
CA GLU A 259 -15.38 -10.43 -9.49
C GLU A 259 -16.25 -9.15 -9.40
N GLY A 260 -15.76 -8.16 -8.65
CA GLY A 260 -16.41 -6.89 -8.39
C GLY A 260 -15.80 -6.20 -7.18
N PHE A 261 -16.52 -5.21 -6.68
CA PHE A 261 -16.16 -4.49 -5.47
C PHE A 261 -17.32 -4.49 -4.47
N THR A 262 -17.01 -4.51 -3.20
CA THR A 262 -17.97 -4.41 -2.09
C THR A 262 -17.62 -3.22 -1.21
N ALA A 263 -18.63 -2.69 -0.49
CA ALA A 263 -18.40 -1.67 0.52
C ALA A 263 -17.51 -2.22 1.64
N ILE A 264 -16.68 -1.35 2.21
CA ILE A 264 -15.81 -1.67 3.33
C ILE A 264 -15.76 -0.46 4.28
N SER A 265 -15.54 -0.72 5.57
CA SER A 265 -15.46 0.31 6.61
C SER A 265 -14.11 0.30 7.31
N ASP A 266 -13.83 1.36 8.08
CA ASP A 266 -12.58 1.49 8.84
C ASP A 266 -12.40 0.39 9.90
N GLN A 267 -13.51 -0.12 10.46
CA GLN A 267 -13.49 -1.12 11.53
C GLN A 267 -12.91 -2.47 11.08
N GLU A 268 -13.06 -2.84 9.81
CA GLU A 268 -12.46 -4.09 9.31
C GLU A 268 -10.94 -4.09 9.43
N TYR A 269 -10.29 -2.90 9.53
CA TYR A 269 -8.83 -2.76 9.66
C TYR A 269 -8.34 -2.73 11.12
N ASP A 270 -9.20 -2.92 12.12
CA ASP A 270 -8.80 -2.98 13.54
C ASP A 270 -7.85 -4.15 13.80
N VAL A 271 -8.03 -5.27 13.13
CA VAL A 271 -7.11 -6.41 13.18
C VAL A 271 -5.68 -6.05 12.78
N ILE A 272 -5.51 -5.08 11.87
CA ILE A 272 -4.18 -4.59 11.45
C ILE A 272 -3.59 -3.67 12.52
N ARG A 273 -4.42 -2.84 13.17
CA ARG A 273 -4.01 -1.98 14.30
C ARG A 273 -3.54 -2.82 15.48
N GLU A 274 -4.29 -3.87 15.81
CA GLU A 274 -3.93 -4.82 16.88
C GLU A 274 -2.61 -5.52 16.60
N MET A 275 -2.41 -6.03 15.37
CA MET A 275 -1.18 -6.70 14.96
C MET A 275 0.04 -5.76 15.09
N GLY A 276 -0.08 -4.52 14.64
CA GLY A 276 0.97 -3.51 14.78
C GLY A 276 1.32 -3.25 16.23
N SER A 277 0.32 -3.22 17.12
CA SER A 277 0.51 -3.03 18.57
C SER A 277 1.24 -4.21 19.20
N ILE A 278 0.88 -5.45 18.85
CA ILE A 278 1.54 -6.69 19.33
C ILE A 278 3.02 -6.69 18.96
N LEU A 279 3.37 -6.31 17.73
CA LEU A 279 4.75 -6.21 17.26
C LEU A 279 5.48 -4.96 17.76
N LYS A 280 4.83 -4.12 18.58
CA LYS A 280 5.35 -2.84 19.09
C LYS A 280 5.89 -1.95 17.98
N LEU A 281 5.20 -1.94 16.83
CA LEU A 281 5.54 -1.06 15.73
C LEU A 281 5.28 0.39 16.15
N ASP A 282 6.31 1.21 16.07
CA ASP A 282 6.17 2.65 16.25
C ASP A 282 5.66 3.25 14.93
N PHE A 283 4.34 3.35 14.80
CA PHE A 283 3.69 3.91 13.62
C PHE A 283 4.13 5.35 13.30
N ALA A 284 4.71 6.08 14.27
CA ALA A 284 5.25 7.41 14.02
C ALA A 284 6.61 7.38 13.29
N LYS A 285 7.30 6.23 13.31
CA LYS A 285 8.61 6.02 12.67
C LYS A 285 8.54 5.21 11.35
N LEU A 286 7.35 4.74 11.00
CA LEU A 286 7.05 4.12 9.72
C LEU A 286 6.51 5.18 8.76
#